data_f774528cd8690abce9d2010ecc1038a3
#
_entry.id   f774528cd8690abce9d2010ecc1038a3
#
_cell.length_a   1.000
_cell.length_b   1.000
_cell.length_c   1.000
_cell.angle_alpha   90.00
_cell.angle_beta   90.00
_cell.angle_gamma   90.00
#
_symmetry.space_group_name_H-M   'P 1'
#
loop_
_entity.id
_entity.type
_entity.pdbx_description
1 polymer ?
#
loop_
_entity_poly.entity_id
_entity_poly.type
_entity_poly.pdbx_seq_one_letter_code
_entity_poly.pdbx_strand_id
1 'polypeptide(L)'
;LIRNPVLDATVGGSILIKPEIFQRVGAFKFRGAFNRISMVDRERYPGGVVACSSGNHAQGVAHAATLLGHASAIVMPSDAPRLKIARTRAFGADVVLYDRVSEDREAIARAIGDERRADFVHPFDDAGVIAGQGTAGLEFAEDAAIALLDLEAVVIPCSGGGLASGVALAVKKFMPRSQIIIVEPEGFDDFAR
;
A
#
# COMPACT_ATOMS: atom_id res chain seq x y z
N LEU A 1 2.72 9.21 16.57
CA LEU A 1 3.73 8.19 16.88
C LEU A 1 3.41 7.50 18.20
N ILE A 2 3.79 6.21 18.32
CA ILE A 2 3.65 5.43 19.55
C ILE A 2 5.05 5.09 20.06
N ARG A 3 5.20 5.05 21.39
CA ARG A 3 6.41 4.64 22.08
C ARG A 3 6.13 3.44 22.99
N ASN A 4 7.07 2.51 23.10
CA ASN A 4 6.95 1.35 23.98
C ASN A 4 8.21 1.21 24.85
N PRO A 5 8.10 1.44 26.19
CA PRO A 5 9.23 1.38 27.09
C PRO A 5 9.96 0.03 27.13
N VAL A 6 9.26 -1.06 26.85
CA VAL A 6 9.88 -2.40 26.82
C VAL A 6 10.81 -2.53 25.60
N LEU A 7 10.39 -2.03 24.45
CA LEU A 7 11.24 -1.99 23.25
C LEU A 7 12.44 -1.08 23.46
N ASP A 8 12.22 0.11 24.03
CA ASP A 8 13.29 1.06 24.37
C ASP A 8 14.36 0.40 25.24
N ALA A 9 13.95 -0.30 26.30
CA ALA A 9 14.86 -1.01 27.19
C ALA A 9 15.60 -2.17 26.50
N THR A 10 14.92 -2.87 25.59
CA THR A 10 15.52 -4.02 24.86
C THR A 10 16.65 -3.58 23.94
N VAL A 11 16.52 -2.42 23.30
CA VAL A 11 17.53 -1.91 22.34
C VAL A 11 18.52 -0.93 22.94
N GLY A 12 18.29 -0.49 24.19
CA GLY A 12 19.09 0.54 24.83
C GLY A 12 18.95 1.92 24.19
N GLY A 13 17.81 2.21 23.58
CA GLY A 13 17.54 3.44 22.84
C GLY A 13 16.06 3.81 22.84
N SER A 14 15.66 4.73 21.99
CA SER A 14 14.25 5.14 21.83
C SER A 14 13.68 4.64 20.51
N ILE A 15 12.59 3.87 20.56
CA ILE A 15 11.86 3.41 19.38
C ILE A 15 10.54 4.14 19.28
N LEU A 16 10.30 4.74 18.11
CA LEU A 16 9.05 5.37 17.74
C LEU A 16 8.38 4.55 16.63
N ILE A 17 7.12 4.26 16.80
CA ILE A 17 6.35 3.44 15.86
C ILE A 17 5.25 4.29 15.23
N LYS A 18 5.16 4.29 13.88
CA LYS A 18 4.00 4.77 13.13
C LYS A 18 3.15 3.56 12.70
N PRO A 19 2.06 3.26 13.44
CA PRO A 19 1.30 2.03 13.24
C PRO A 19 0.25 2.20 12.13
N GLU A 20 0.57 1.82 10.92
CA GLU A 20 -0.35 1.86 9.77
C GLU A 20 -1.52 0.87 9.84
N ILE A 21 -1.59 0.05 10.88
CA ILE A 21 -2.77 -0.77 11.19
C ILE A 21 -4.01 0.06 11.57
N PHE A 22 -3.83 1.32 11.98
CA PHE A 22 -4.93 2.25 12.28
C PHE A 22 -5.41 3.03 11.06
N GLN A 23 -4.72 2.90 9.92
CA GLN A 23 -5.16 3.48 8.66
C GLN A 23 -6.43 2.76 8.15
N ARG A 24 -7.19 3.41 7.27
CA ARG A 24 -8.35 2.80 6.60
C ARG A 24 -7.96 1.43 6.04
N VAL A 25 -8.88 0.50 6.06
CA VAL A 25 -8.71 -0.93 5.73
C VAL A 25 -7.69 -1.68 6.60
N GLY A 26 -7.18 -1.06 7.67
CA GLY A 26 -6.20 -1.64 8.57
C GLY A 26 -4.78 -1.77 7.99
N ALA A 27 -4.43 -0.94 7.00
CA ALA A 27 -3.12 -1.03 6.33
C ALA A 27 -2.75 0.22 5.55
N PHE A 28 -1.45 0.47 5.41
CA PHE A 28 -0.89 1.57 4.61
C PHE A 28 -1.34 1.57 3.13
N LYS A 29 -1.76 0.44 2.59
CA LYS A 29 -2.14 0.27 1.18
C LYS A 29 -3.24 1.24 0.72
N PHE A 30 -4.09 1.69 1.63
CA PHE A 30 -5.11 2.69 1.33
C PHE A 30 -4.51 4.01 0.83
N ARG A 31 -3.40 4.46 1.39
CA ARG A 31 -2.72 5.71 1.02
C ARG A 31 -2.38 5.76 -0.47
N GLY A 32 -1.65 4.74 -0.94
CA GLY A 32 -1.26 4.64 -2.35
C GLY A 32 -2.45 4.43 -3.28
N ALA A 33 -3.40 3.57 -2.89
CA ALA A 33 -4.60 3.34 -3.67
C ALA A 33 -5.42 4.63 -3.83
N PHE A 34 -5.65 5.37 -2.74
CA PHE A 34 -6.41 6.61 -2.77
C PHE A 34 -5.72 7.68 -3.64
N ASN A 35 -4.42 7.89 -3.43
CA ASN A 35 -3.66 8.85 -4.23
C ASN A 35 -3.69 8.50 -5.72
N ARG A 36 -3.42 7.25 -6.07
CA ARG A 36 -3.39 6.81 -7.47
C ARG A 36 -4.76 6.93 -8.14
N ILE A 37 -5.83 6.52 -7.46
CA ILE A 37 -7.20 6.55 -8.01
C ILE A 37 -7.72 7.98 -8.11
N SER A 38 -7.32 8.90 -7.23
CA SER A 38 -7.69 10.32 -7.36
C SER A 38 -7.17 10.99 -8.62
N MET A 39 -6.18 10.38 -9.29
CA MET A 39 -5.57 10.86 -10.54
C MET A 39 -6.14 10.17 -11.78
N VAL A 40 -7.11 9.27 -11.64
CA VAL A 40 -7.70 8.53 -12.76
C VAL A 40 -8.58 9.46 -13.61
N ASP A 41 -8.26 9.54 -14.89
CA ASP A 41 -9.06 10.25 -15.88
C ASP A 41 -10.34 9.46 -16.20
N ARG A 42 -11.49 10.01 -15.82
CA ARG A 42 -12.80 9.35 -16.00
C ARG A 42 -13.25 9.27 -17.45
N GLU A 43 -12.81 10.16 -18.31
CA GLU A 43 -13.16 10.13 -19.73
C GLU A 43 -12.38 9.00 -20.43
N ARG A 44 -11.12 8.86 -20.08
CA ARG A 44 -10.26 7.78 -20.58
C ARG A 44 -10.66 6.42 -20.02
N TYR A 45 -10.99 6.36 -18.73
CA TYR A 45 -11.30 5.14 -17.98
C TYR A 45 -12.71 5.15 -17.35
N PRO A 46 -13.77 5.20 -18.17
CA PRO A 46 -15.16 5.23 -17.68
C PRO A 46 -15.55 3.98 -16.88
N GLY A 47 -14.88 2.85 -17.09
CA GLY A 47 -15.04 1.61 -16.32
C GLY A 47 -14.39 1.62 -14.93
N GLY A 48 -13.74 2.74 -14.57
CA GLY A 48 -13.12 2.91 -13.26
C GLY A 48 -11.73 2.27 -13.17
N VAL A 49 -11.52 1.39 -12.20
CA VAL A 49 -10.20 0.79 -11.92
C VAL A 49 -10.25 -0.72 -11.80
N VAL A 50 -9.13 -1.36 -12.12
CA VAL A 50 -8.94 -2.80 -11.90
C VAL A 50 -7.63 -3.06 -11.16
N ALA A 51 -7.61 -4.05 -10.28
CA ALA A 51 -6.39 -4.48 -9.58
C ALA A 51 -6.40 -5.99 -9.35
N CYS A 52 -5.22 -6.56 -9.12
CA CYS A 52 -5.10 -7.95 -8.69
C CYS A 52 -4.40 -8.03 -7.33
N SER A 53 -5.04 -8.62 -6.33
CA SER A 53 -4.46 -8.82 -4.99
C SER A 53 -5.33 -9.72 -4.14
N SER A 54 -4.70 -10.54 -3.29
CA SER A 54 -5.39 -11.36 -2.28
C SER A 54 -5.53 -10.69 -0.91
N GLY A 55 -5.07 -9.45 -0.75
CA GLY A 55 -4.89 -8.86 0.58
C GLY A 55 -5.26 -7.38 0.72
N ASN A 56 -4.38 -6.64 1.40
CA ASN A 56 -4.64 -5.25 1.79
C ASN A 56 -4.75 -4.30 0.61
N HIS A 57 -4.04 -4.57 -0.51
CA HIS A 57 -4.18 -3.75 -1.72
C HIS A 57 -5.58 -3.90 -2.34
N ALA A 58 -6.13 -5.11 -2.40
CA ALA A 58 -7.50 -5.36 -2.85
C ALA A 58 -8.51 -4.49 -2.10
N GLN A 59 -8.47 -4.51 -0.78
CA GLN A 59 -9.35 -3.72 0.08
C GLN A 59 -9.08 -2.22 -0.05
N GLY A 60 -7.80 -1.82 -0.17
CA GLY A 60 -7.39 -0.43 -0.36
C GLY A 60 -7.96 0.16 -1.65
N VAL A 61 -7.82 -0.55 -2.78
CA VAL A 61 -8.36 -0.12 -4.09
C VAL A 61 -9.89 -0.09 -4.06
N ALA A 62 -10.55 -1.14 -3.57
CA ALA A 62 -12.00 -1.19 -3.48
C ALA A 62 -12.57 -0.01 -2.68
N HIS A 63 -12.03 0.23 -1.49
CA HIS A 63 -12.51 1.31 -0.63
C HIS A 63 -12.20 2.71 -1.19
N ALA A 64 -11.00 2.92 -1.72
CA ALA A 64 -10.61 4.19 -2.34
C ALA A 64 -11.46 4.50 -3.58
N ALA A 65 -11.68 3.50 -4.45
CA ALA A 65 -12.52 3.65 -5.63
C ALA A 65 -13.95 4.07 -5.25
N THR A 66 -14.57 3.39 -4.29
CA THR A 66 -15.92 3.74 -3.79
C THR A 66 -15.97 5.16 -3.24
N LEU A 67 -15.00 5.59 -2.42
CA LEU A 67 -14.96 6.95 -1.88
C LEU A 67 -14.79 8.02 -2.96
N LEU A 68 -14.07 7.70 -4.02
CA LEU A 68 -13.82 8.59 -5.15
C LEU A 68 -14.89 8.47 -6.25
N GLY A 69 -15.91 7.61 -6.08
CA GLY A 69 -17.00 7.42 -7.03
C GLY A 69 -16.58 6.74 -8.33
N HIS A 70 -15.57 5.85 -8.27
CA HIS A 70 -15.18 4.98 -9.37
C HIS A 70 -15.72 3.56 -9.17
N ALA A 71 -16.08 2.88 -10.26
CA ALA A 71 -16.26 1.44 -10.25
C ALA A 71 -14.90 0.75 -10.02
N SER A 72 -14.90 -0.43 -9.42
CA SER A 72 -13.68 -1.21 -9.26
C SER A 72 -13.91 -2.71 -9.47
N ALA A 73 -12.96 -3.36 -10.16
CA ALA A 73 -12.90 -4.80 -10.31
C ALA A 73 -11.62 -5.33 -9.65
N ILE A 74 -11.74 -6.33 -8.78
CA ILE A 74 -10.59 -6.89 -8.06
C ILE A 74 -10.46 -8.36 -8.37
N VAL A 75 -9.35 -8.75 -9.00
CA VAL A 75 -9.00 -10.13 -9.28
C VAL A 75 -8.35 -10.74 -8.06
N MET A 76 -9.00 -11.74 -7.46
CA MET A 76 -8.58 -12.40 -6.22
C MET A 76 -8.49 -13.90 -6.42
N PRO A 77 -7.51 -14.60 -5.82
CA PRO A 77 -7.48 -16.05 -5.92
C PRO A 77 -8.65 -16.67 -5.16
N SER A 78 -9.20 -17.75 -5.71
CA SER A 78 -10.36 -18.45 -5.14
C SER A 78 -10.10 -19.06 -3.76
N ASP A 79 -8.84 -19.34 -3.44
CA ASP A 79 -8.34 -19.82 -2.16
C ASP A 79 -8.01 -18.70 -1.16
N ALA A 80 -8.26 -17.44 -1.50
CA ALA A 80 -8.06 -16.34 -0.56
C ALA A 80 -8.99 -16.48 0.67
N PRO A 81 -8.56 -16.01 1.85
CA PRO A 81 -9.40 -16.05 3.03
C PRO A 81 -10.78 -15.44 2.78
N ARG A 82 -11.84 -16.18 3.08
CA ARG A 82 -13.25 -15.76 2.84
C ARG A 82 -13.56 -14.37 3.39
N LEU A 83 -12.97 -14.03 4.54
CA LEU A 83 -13.14 -12.71 5.16
C LEU A 83 -12.56 -11.59 4.28
N LYS A 84 -11.42 -11.80 3.62
CA LYS A 84 -10.81 -10.79 2.73
C LYS A 84 -11.65 -10.60 1.48
N ILE A 85 -12.17 -11.68 0.89
CA ILE A 85 -13.09 -11.60 -0.26
C ILE A 85 -14.36 -10.85 0.14
N ALA A 86 -14.98 -11.21 1.26
CA ALA A 86 -16.20 -10.57 1.76
C ALA A 86 -15.98 -9.06 2.04
N ARG A 87 -14.88 -8.69 2.67
CA ARG A 87 -14.54 -7.28 2.94
C ARG A 87 -14.31 -6.48 1.65
N THR A 88 -13.62 -7.08 0.66
CA THR A 88 -13.40 -6.41 -0.63
C THR A 88 -14.72 -6.12 -1.34
N ARG A 89 -15.66 -7.08 -1.34
CA ARG A 89 -17.02 -6.87 -1.84
C ARG A 89 -17.79 -5.82 -1.04
N ALA A 90 -17.69 -5.85 0.28
CA ALA A 90 -18.36 -4.87 1.16
C ALA A 90 -17.85 -3.43 0.95
N PHE A 91 -16.63 -3.27 0.46
CA PHE A 91 -16.09 -1.98 0.01
C PHE A 91 -16.55 -1.58 -1.41
N GLY A 92 -17.49 -2.30 -2.02
CA GLY A 92 -18.13 -1.94 -3.28
C GLY A 92 -17.46 -2.47 -4.54
N ALA A 93 -16.43 -3.32 -4.44
CA ALA A 93 -15.77 -3.87 -5.61
C ALA A 93 -16.50 -5.11 -6.18
N ASP A 94 -16.47 -5.21 -7.51
CA ASP A 94 -16.73 -6.46 -8.23
C ASP A 94 -15.51 -7.39 -8.05
N VAL A 95 -15.71 -8.56 -7.42
CA VAL A 95 -14.62 -9.51 -7.15
C VAL A 95 -14.68 -10.66 -8.15
N VAL A 96 -13.66 -10.73 -8.98
CA VAL A 96 -13.43 -11.80 -9.94
C VAL A 96 -12.47 -12.81 -9.33
N LEU A 97 -12.91 -14.06 -9.17
CA LEU A 97 -12.09 -15.12 -8.60
C LEU A 97 -11.34 -15.87 -9.70
N TYR A 98 -10.08 -16.21 -9.43
CA TYR A 98 -9.23 -17.00 -10.32
C TYR A 98 -8.56 -18.17 -9.59
N ASP A 99 -8.16 -19.18 -10.35
CA ASP A 99 -7.36 -20.31 -9.85
C ASP A 99 -5.86 -19.95 -9.96
N ARG A 100 -5.19 -19.83 -8.80
CA ARG A 100 -3.78 -19.41 -8.76
C ARG A 100 -2.80 -20.43 -9.36
N VAL A 101 -3.23 -21.67 -9.59
CA VAL A 101 -2.39 -22.73 -10.15
C VAL A 101 -2.43 -22.71 -11.67
N SER A 102 -3.62 -22.48 -12.25
CA SER A 102 -3.87 -22.64 -13.69
C SER A 102 -4.07 -21.31 -14.43
N GLU A 103 -4.27 -20.18 -13.73
CA GLU A 103 -4.61 -18.90 -14.33
C GLU A 103 -3.63 -17.79 -13.96
N ASP A 104 -3.42 -16.85 -14.89
CA ASP A 104 -2.60 -15.66 -14.68
C ASP A 104 -3.47 -14.48 -14.24
N ARG A 105 -3.30 -14.07 -12.98
CA ARG A 105 -4.05 -12.95 -12.38
C ARG A 105 -3.86 -11.62 -13.10
N GLU A 106 -2.65 -11.36 -13.65
CA GLU A 106 -2.39 -10.10 -14.33
C GLU A 106 -2.99 -10.08 -15.72
N ALA A 107 -2.94 -11.21 -16.44
CA ALA A 107 -3.60 -11.36 -17.72
C ALA A 107 -5.11 -11.16 -17.58
N ILE A 108 -5.73 -11.77 -16.56
CA ILE A 108 -7.17 -11.59 -16.27
C ILE A 108 -7.47 -10.11 -15.94
N ALA A 109 -6.67 -9.47 -15.07
CA ALA A 109 -6.90 -8.08 -14.70
C ALA A 109 -6.75 -7.13 -15.90
N ARG A 110 -5.78 -7.37 -16.78
CA ARG A 110 -5.60 -6.60 -18.03
C ARG A 110 -6.78 -6.79 -18.98
N ALA A 111 -7.24 -8.02 -19.19
CA ALA A 111 -8.41 -8.29 -20.03
C ALA A 111 -9.68 -7.58 -19.53
N ILE A 112 -9.91 -7.57 -18.21
CA ILE A 112 -11.00 -6.81 -17.59
C ILE A 112 -10.79 -5.30 -17.79
N GLY A 113 -9.55 -4.81 -17.63
CA GLY A 113 -9.19 -3.42 -17.88
C GLY A 113 -9.52 -2.97 -19.28
N ASP A 114 -9.15 -3.77 -20.29
CA ASP A 114 -9.42 -3.49 -21.70
C ASP A 114 -10.92 -3.54 -22.00
N GLU A 115 -11.63 -4.59 -21.55
CA GLU A 115 -13.07 -4.78 -21.77
C GLU A 115 -13.90 -3.65 -21.18
N ARG A 116 -13.61 -3.27 -19.93
CA ARG A 116 -14.37 -2.26 -19.18
C ARG A 116 -13.86 -0.84 -19.41
N ARG A 117 -12.73 -0.66 -20.09
CA ARG A 117 -11.99 0.60 -20.14
C ARG A 117 -11.68 1.09 -18.72
N ALA A 118 -11.10 0.21 -17.90
CA ALA A 118 -10.70 0.48 -16.52
C ALA A 118 -9.17 0.59 -16.39
N ASP A 119 -8.69 1.50 -15.55
CA ASP A 119 -7.27 1.73 -15.32
C ASP A 119 -6.69 0.70 -14.34
N PHE A 120 -5.53 0.11 -14.69
CA PHE A 120 -4.89 -0.88 -13.83
C PHE A 120 -4.08 -0.21 -12.71
N VAL A 121 -4.42 -0.54 -11.45
CA VAL A 121 -3.73 -0.01 -10.27
C VAL A 121 -2.76 -1.06 -9.74
N HIS A 122 -1.47 -0.87 -10.03
CA HIS A 122 -0.41 -1.78 -9.58
C HIS A 122 -0.20 -1.70 -8.05
N PRO A 123 0.08 -2.81 -7.35
CA PRO A 123 0.15 -2.84 -5.88
C PRO A 123 1.36 -2.13 -5.27
N PHE A 124 2.41 -1.82 -6.04
CA PHE A 124 3.64 -1.19 -5.55
C PHE A 124 4.48 -0.50 -6.64
N ASP A 125 4.50 -0.97 -7.88
CA ASP A 125 5.29 -0.40 -8.99
C ASP A 125 4.43 0.55 -9.83
N ASP A 126 4.09 1.68 -9.23
CA ASP A 126 3.30 2.77 -9.81
C ASP A 126 3.65 4.07 -9.09
N ALA A 127 4.01 5.10 -9.82
CA ALA A 127 4.46 6.37 -9.26
C ALA A 127 3.41 7.02 -8.34
N GLY A 128 2.12 6.95 -8.70
CA GLY A 128 1.02 7.46 -7.89
C GLY A 128 0.82 6.65 -6.60
N VAL A 129 0.98 5.32 -6.68
CA VAL A 129 0.94 4.44 -5.50
C VAL A 129 2.13 4.73 -4.59
N ILE A 130 3.36 4.81 -5.12
CA ILE A 130 4.58 5.12 -4.36
C ILE A 130 4.44 6.47 -3.66
N ALA A 131 4.00 7.52 -4.37
CA ALA A 131 3.78 8.85 -3.80
C ALA A 131 2.75 8.83 -2.66
N GLY A 132 1.65 8.10 -2.83
CA GLY A 132 0.65 7.91 -1.78
C GLY A 132 1.21 7.20 -0.55
N GLN A 133 2.01 6.14 -0.71
CA GLN A 133 2.69 5.47 0.40
C GLN A 133 3.70 6.41 1.09
N GLY A 134 4.34 7.30 0.34
CA GLY A 134 5.26 8.31 0.86
C GLY A 134 4.62 9.27 1.86
N THR A 135 3.29 9.44 1.84
CA THR A 135 2.58 10.25 2.85
C THR A 135 2.75 9.69 4.28
N ALA A 136 2.97 8.38 4.43
CA ALA A 136 3.31 7.82 5.74
C ALA A 136 4.67 8.33 6.25
N GLY A 137 5.65 8.45 5.37
CA GLY A 137 6.96 9.02 5.69
C GLY A 137 6.91 10.54 5.91
N LEU A 138 6.08 11.26 5.15
CA LEU A 138 5.84 12.69 5.34
C LEU A 138 5.28 12.97 6.75
N GLU A 139 4.16 12.34 7.10
CA GLU A 139 3.55 12.47 8.42
C GLU A 139 4.51 12.03 9.54
N PHE A 140 5.32 10.98 9.30
CA PHE A 140 6.33 10.54 10.27
C PHE A 140 7.39 11.61 10.52
N ALA A 141 7.87 12.26 9.46
CA ALA A 141 8.85 13.34 9.56
C ALA A 141 8.26 14.60 10.23
N GLU A 142 7.00 14.93 9.92
CA GLU A 142 6.28 16.03 10.57
C GLU A 142 6.09 15.78 12.06
N ASP A 143 5.64 14.58 12.46
CA ASP A 143 5.48 14.18 13.86
C ASP A 143 6.81 14.25 14.62
N ALA A 144 7.91 13.79 14.00
CA ALA A 144 9.25 13.87 14.59
C ALA A 144 9.73 15.31 14.78
N ALA A 145 9.48 16.18 13.79
CA ALA A 145 9.85 17.60 13.86
C ALA A 145 9.06 18.34 14.96
N ILE A 146 7.76 18.08 15.08
CA ILE A 146 6.91 18.64 16.15
C ILE A 146 7.42 18.21 17.52
N ALA A 147 7.86 16.97 17.65
CA ALA A 147 8.41 16.43 18.89
C ALA A 147 9.90 16.81 19.13
N LEU A 148 10.51 17.60 18.24
CA LEU A 148 11.93 18.00 18.29
C LEU A 148 12.89 16.79 18.35
N LEU A 149 12.57 15.73 17.62
CA LEU A 149 13.36 14.50 17.59
C LEU A 149 14.32 14.48 16.41
N ASP A 150 15.59 14.16 16.66
CA ASP A 150 16.60 13.87 15.64
C ASP A 150 16.74 12.34 15.56
N LEU A 151 16.21 11.76 14.50
CA LEU A 151 16.14 10.31 14.36
C LEU A 151 17.38 9.79 13.63
N GLU A 152 18.07 8.84 14.25
CA GLU A 152 19.25 8.19 13.68
C GLU A 152 18.88 7.35 12.44
N ALA A 153 17.82 6.57 12.56
CA ALA A 153 17.38 5.67 11.49
C ALA A 153 15.87 5.54 11.40
N VAL A 154 15.36 5.24 10.20
CA VAL A 154 13.98 4.86 9.93
C VAL A 154 13.96 3.45 9.34
N VAL A 155 13.34 2.53 10.08
CA VAL A 155 13.24 1.11 9.69
C VAL A 155 11.91 0.88 8.98
N ILE A 156 11.94 0.31 7.78
CA ILE A 156 10.78 0.15 6.92
C ILE A 156 10.66 -1.32 6.47
N PRO A 157 9.55 -2.01 6.73
CA PRO A 157 9.32 -3.33 6.17
C PRO A 157 9.13 -3.24 4.65
N CYS A 158 9.72 -4.18 3.93
CA CYS A 158 9.70 -4.21 2.48
C CYS A 158 9.22 -5.57 1.94
N SER A 159 8.68 -5.54 0.74
CA SER A 159 8.42 -6.63 -0.17
C SER A 159 8.54 -6.04 -1.59
N GLY A 160 7.46 -5.68 -2.28
CA GLY A 160 7.53 -5.05 -3.62
C GLY A 160 8.05 -3.59 -3.67
N GLY A 161 8.62 -3.05 -2.62
CA GLY A 161 9.35 -1.76 -2.60
C GLY A 161 8.52 -0.48 -2.50
N GLY A 162 7.24 -0.48 -2.87
CA GLY A 162 6.45 0.77 -3.00
C GLY A 162 6.33 1.60 -1.72
N LEU A 163 6.19 0.97 -0.54
CA LEU A 163 6.20 1.67 0.74
C LEU A 163 7.60 2.21 1.05
N ALA A 164 8.60 1.35 0.94
CA ALA A 164 9.98 1.69 1.26
C ALA A 164 10.48 2.86 0.40
N SER A 165 10.23 2.83 -0.90
CA SER A 165 10.59 3.91 -1.84
C SER A 165 9.88 5.22 -1.48
N GLY A 166 8.57 5.18 -1.28
CA GLY A 166 7.80 6.39 -0.95
C GLY A 166 8.22 7.01 0.38
N VAL A 167 8.34 6.20 1.44
CA VAL A 167 8.77 6.66 2.77
C VAL A 167 10.21 7.17 2.73
N ALA A 168 11.13 6.47 2.05
CA ALA A 168 12.52 6.88 1.93
C ALA A 168 12.65 8.26 1.27
N LEU A 169 11.93 8.51 0.18
CA LEU A 169 11.92 9.80 -0.50
C LEU A 169 11.44 10.93 0.41
N ALA A 170 10.35 10.71 1.13
CA ALA A 170 9.80 11.69 2.07
C ALA A 170 10.76 11.96 3.24
N VAL A 171 11.25 10.90 3.88
CA VAL A 171 12.17 11.01 5.02
C VAL A 171 13.47 11.72 4.62
N LYS A 172 14.08 11.32 3.50
CA LYS A 172 15.33 11.95 3.04
C LYS A 172 15.19 13.42 2.68
N LYS A 173 14.00 13.85 2.29
CA LYS A 173 13.73 15.28 2.03
C LYS A 173 13.74 16.11 3.31
N PHE A 174 13.15 15.63 4.40
CA PHE A 174 12.96 16.38 5.64
C PHE A 174 14.00 16.05 6.72
N MET A 175 14.53 14.82 6.71
CA MET A 175 15.54 14.30 7.64
C MET A 175 16.70 13.64 6.86
N PRO A 176 17.51 14.41 6.12
CA PRO A 176 18.52 13.88 5.21
C PRO A 176 19.61 13.06 5.91
N ARG A 177 19.86 13.30 7.20
CA ARG A 177 20.87 12.57 7.99
C ARG A 177 20.39 11.22 8.48
N SER A 178 19.08 11.01 8.64
CA SER A 178 18.53 9.73 9.10
C SER A 178 18.85 8.61 8.11
N GLN A 179 19.30 7.48 8.60
CA GLN A 179 19.53 6.30 7.80
C GLN A 179 18.17 5.66 7.41
N ILE A 180 18.09 5.10 6.22
CA ILE A 180 16.95 4.28 5.81
C ILE A 180 17.40 2.82 5.87
N ILE A 181 16.72 2.04 6.71
CA ILE A 181 16.96 0.61 6.87
C ILE A 181 15.75 -0.14 6.37
N ILE A 182 15.94 -0.93 5.31
CA ILE A 182 14.91 -1.77 4.72
C ILE A 182 15.02 -3.16 5.32
N VAL A 183 13.89 -3.73 5.76
CA VAL A 183 13.84 -5.05 6.39
C VAL A 183 12.90 -5.96 5.63
N GLU A 184 13.41 -7.13 5.25
CA GLU A 184 12.67 -8.21 4.61
C GLU A 184 12.87 -9.51 5.39
N PRO A 185 11.91 -10.45 5.36
CA PRO A 185 12.08 -11.76 5.96
C PRO A 185 13.14 -12.57 5.22
N GLU A 186 13.93 -13.36 5.95
CA GLU A 186 14.89 -14.29 5.35
C GLU A 186 14.17 -15.24 4.36
N GLY A 187 14.73 -15.39 3.16
CA GLY A 187 14.16 -16.18 2.07
C GLY A 187 13.05 -15.49 1.26
N PHE A 188 12.65 -14.26 1.65
CA PHE A 188 11.67 -13.41 0.94
C PHE A 188 12.24 -12.00 0.74
N ASP A 189 13.51 -11.93 0.41
CA ASP A 189 14.33 -10.73 0.23
C ASP A 189 14.28 -10.24 -1.23
N ASP A 190 13.07 -10.03 -1.74
CA ASP A 190 12.83 -9.70 -3.16
C ASP A 190 13.42 -8.35 -3.58
N PHE A 191 13.59 -7.42 -2.65
CA PHE A 191 14.14 -6.09 -2.91
C PHE A 191 15.66 -6.08 -2.89
N ALA A 192 16.29 -7.02 -2.20
CA ALA A 192 17.75 -7.16 -2.13
C ALA A 192 18.36 -7.90 -3.35
N ARG A 193 17.54 -8.53 -4.17
CA ARG A 193 17.93 -9.27 -5.39
C ARG A 193 17.83 -8.37 -6.62
#